data_34ded2228b1d3319085dc6b7246836e1
#
_entry.id   34ded2228b1d3319085dc6b7246836e1
#
_cell.length_a   1.000
_cell.length_b   1.000
_cell.length_c   1.000
_cell.angle_alpha   90.00
_cell.angle_beta   90.00
_cell.angle_gamma   90.00
#
_symmetry.space_group_name_H-M   'P 1'
#
loop_
_entity.id
_entity.type
_entity.pdbx_description
1 polymer ?
#
loop_
_entity_poly.entity_id
_entity_poly.type
_entity_poly.pdbx_seq_one_letter_code
_entity_poly.pdbx_strand_id
1 'polypeptide(L)'
;MNCRSLLLGLALVAVACGQAPQKKSNLPVYLDDAQPLEARVEDAFSKMTLDEKIAMVHAQSKFSSPGVPRLGIPEVWCTDGPHGIRAEVLWDEWDQAGWTNDSITAFPALSGLAATWDRELSRLYGKSIGEEARYRNKTVLLGPGVNIYRFPLNGRNFEYMGEDPYLAGEMVVPYIEGVQSNGVAVCVKHYALNTSEVTYRRLR
;
A
#
# COMPACT_ATOMS: atom_id res chain seq x y z
N MET A 1 -28.97 8.81 -73.36
CA MET A 1 -29.17 7.93 -72.21
C MET A 1 -28.54 8.63 -71.00
N ASN A 2 -29.35 9.05 -70.05
CA ASN A 2 -29.04 9.96 -68.96
C ASN A 2 -28.43 9.18 -67.76
N CYS A 3 -27.21 9.53 -67.38
CA CYS A 3 -26.59 9.04 -66.17
C CYS A 3 -26.86 10.05 -65.06
N ARG A 4 -27.71 9.70 -64.09
CA ARG A 4 -28.03 10.52 -62.92
C ARG A 4 -26.99 10.24 -61.83
N SER A 5 -26.25 11.27 -61.47
CA SER A 5 -25.34 11.27 -60.32
C SER A 5 -26.12 11.26 -59.02
N LEU A 6 -25.88 10.25 -58.20
CA LEU A 6 -26.37 10.18 -56.83
C LEU A 6 -25.29 10.75 -55.88
N LEU A 7 -25.53 11.94 -55.34
CA LEU A 7 -24.74 12.53 -54.27
C LEU A 7 -25.22 11.97 -52.92
N LEU A 8 -24.42 11.10 -52.29
CA LEU A 8 -24.64 10.68 -50.91
C LEU A 8 -24.06 11.76 -49.99
N GLY A 9 -24.89 12.49 -49.29
CA GLY A 9 -24.49 13.39 -48.23
C GLY A 9 -24.14 12.61 -46.96
N LEU A 10 -22.87 12.63 -46.58
CA LEU A 10 -22.41 12.12 -45.27
C LEU A 10 -22.73 13.18 -44.20
N ALA A 11 -23.75 12.92 -43.39
CA ALA A 11 -24.04 13.74 -42.20
C ALA A 11 -23.04 13.34 -41.07
N LEU A 12 -22.06 14.19 -40.79
CA LEU A 12 -21.21 14.08 -39.59
C LEU A 12 -22.09 14.45 -38.37
N VAL A 13 -22.46 13.44 -37.59
CA VAL A 13 -23.03 13.65 -36.26
C VAL A 13 -21.84 13.87 -35.30
N ALA A 14 -21.56 15.13 -34.98
CA ALA A 14 -20.66 15.49 -33.90
C ALA A 14 -21.34 15.14 -32.56
N VAL A 15 -20.97 14.01 -31.97
CA VAL A 15 -21.34 13.69 -30.59
C VAL A 15 -20.52 14.61 -29.70
N ALA A 16 -21.10 15.72 -29.28
CA ALA A 16 -20.59 16.56 -28.22
C ALA A 16 -20.68 15.73 -26.92
N CYS A 17 -19.57 15.16 -26.45
CA CYS A 17 -19.45 14.67 -25.10
C CYS A 17 -19.59 15.86 -24.14
N GLY A 18 -20.84 16.23 -23.84
CA GLY A 18 -21.15 17.15 -22.77
C GLY A 18 -20.69 16.49 -21.42
N GLN A 19 -19.66 17.02 -20.82
CA GLN A 19 -19.35 16.69 -19.42
C GLN A 19 -20.60 17.03 -18.61
N ALA A 20 -21.15 16.02 -17.92
CA ALA A 20 -22.22 16.24 -16.96
C ALA A 20 -21.78 17.30 -15.95
N PRO A 21 -22.65 18.23 -15.54
CA PRO A 21 -22.29 19.25 -14.58
C PRO A 21 -21.83 18.57 -13.29
N GLN A 22 -20.56 18.71 -12.95
CA GLN A 22 -20.03 18.23 -11.68
C GLN A 22 -20.81 18.97 -10.58
N LYS A 23 -21.55 18.22 -9.80
CA LYS A 23 -22.24 18.71 -8.62
C LYS A 23 -21.16 19.31 -7.72
N LYS A 24 -21.14 20.62 -7.51
CA LYS A 24 -20.18 21.25 -6.57
C LYS A 24 -20.36 20.58 -5.22
N SER A 25 -19.36 19.87 -4.78
CA SER A 25 -19.35 19.28 -3.46
C SER A 25 -19.25 20.43 -2.43
N ASN A 26 -20.06 20.35 -1.37
CA ASN A 26 -19.97 21.30 -0.27
C ASN A 26 -18.86 20.89 0.75
N LEU A 27 -18.06 19.90 0.38
CA LEU A 27 -16.96 19.42 1.21
C LEU A 27 -15.76 20.38 1.11
N PRO A 28 -14.97 20.49 2.18
CA PRO A 28 -13.63 21.10 2.09
C PRO A 28 -12.81 20.41 1.01
N VAL A 29 -11.89 21.13 0.37
CA VAL A 29 -11.09 20.62 -0.76
C VAL A 29 -10.37 19.33 -0.40
N TYR A 30 -9.81 19.23 0.79
CA TYR A 30 -9.07 18.04 1.24
C TYR A 30 -9.94 16.76 1.40
N LEU A 31 -11.26 16.92 1.54
CA LEU A 31 -12.21 15.79 1.62
C LEU A 31 -12.91 15.50 0.28
N ASP A 32 -12.70 16.32 -0.73
CA ASP A 32 -13.34 16.16 -2.05
C ASP A 32 -12.43 15.32 -2.96
N ASP A 33 -12.78 14.06 -3.17
CA ASP A 33 -12.03 13.12 -4.02
C ASP A 33 -11.99 13.51 -5.50
N ALA A 34 -12.84 14.43 -5.93
CA ALA A 34 -12.81 14.97 -7.29
C ALA A 34 -11.70 16.01 -7.50
N GLN A 35 -11.08 16.50 -6.42
CA GLN A 35 -10.00 17.48 -6.48
C GLN A 35 -8.64 16.79 -6.71
N PRO A 36 -7.69 17.48 -7.38
CA PRO A 36 -6.34 16.98 -7.52
C PRO A 36 -5.68 16.72 -6.16
N LEU A 37 -4.88 15.64 -6.07
CA LEU A 37 -4.24 15.22 -4.82
C LEU A 37 -3.43 16.36 -4.16
N GLU A 38 -2.62 17.06 -4.95
CA GLU A 38 -1.80 18.18 -4.45
C GLU A 38 -2.65 19.30 -3.83
N ALA A 39 -3.78 19.64 -4.47
CA ALA A 39 -4.69 20.64 -3.93
C ALA A 39 -5.33 20.17 -2.61
N ARG A 40 -5.63 18.89 -2.49
CA ARG A 40 -6.17 18.29 -1.27
C ARG A 40 -5.14 18.30 -0.14
N VAL A 41 -3.90 17.94 -0.46
CA VAL A 41 -2.78 17.96 0.51
C VAL A 41 -2.51 19.38 1.00
N GLU A 42 -2.41 20.36 0.10
CA GLU A 42 -2.15 21.75 0.46
C GLU A 42 -3.29 22.34 1.32
N ASP A 43 -4.53 22.05 0.97
CA ASP A 43 -5.70 22.51 1.73
C ASP A 43 -5.71 21.90 3.15
N ALA A 44 -5.44 20.60 3.30
CA ALA A 44 -5.31 19.96 4.60
C ALA A 44 -4.16 20.57 5.41
N PHE A 45 -3.00 20.68 4.80
CA PHE A 45 -1.80 21.21 5.44
C PHE A 45 -1.96 22.67 5.90
N SER A 46 -2.65 23.50 5.12
CA SER A 46 -2.92 24.90 5.47
C SER A 46 -3.84 25.04 6.70
N LYS A 47 -4.69 24.04 6.95
CA LYS A 47 -5.65 24.02 8.07
C LYS A 47 -5.08 23.43 9.36
N MET A 48 -3.97 22.69 9.27
CA MET A 48 -3.32 22.09 10.44
C MET A 48 -2.58 23.15 11.28
N THR A 49 -2.66 23.00 12.59
CA THR A 49 -1.78 23.72 13.52
C THR A 49 -0.35 23.20 13.45
N LEU A 50 0.60 23.93 14.00
CA LEU A 50 1.98 23.46 14.09
C LEU A 50 2.10 22.15 14.91
N ASP A 51 1.38 22.07 16.02
CA ASP A 51 1.40 20.88 16.89
C ASP A 51 0.83 19.65 16.18
N GLU A 52 -0.24 19.82 15.40
CA GLU A 52 -0.81 18.73 14.58
C GLU A 52 0.19 18.26 13.50
N LYS A 53 0.90 19.18 12.86
CA LYS A 53 1.94 18.87 11.88
C LYS A 53 3.11 18.10 12.51
N ILE A 54 3.55 18.54 13.68
CA ILE A 54 4.61 17.88 14.44
C ILE A 54 4.16 16.49 14.87
N ALA A 55 2.95 16.36 15.39
CA ALA A 55 2.41 15.07 15.82
C ALA A 55 2.40 14.03 14.68
N MET A 56 2.01 14.41 13.48
CA MET A 56 1.93 13.49 12.33
C MET A 56 3.27 12.93 11.86
N VAL A 57 4.40 13.57 12.17
CA VAL A 57 5.72 13.12 11.71
C VAL A 57 6.46 12.23 12.70
N HIS A 58 5.80 11.85 13.81
CA HIS A 58 6.33 10.87 14.73
C HIS A 58 5.28 9.83 15.13
N ALA A 59 5.74 8.69 15.63
CA ALA A 59 4.86 7.63 16.11
C ALA A 59 4.18 8.05 17.43
N GLN A 60 2.91 7.67 17.59
CA GLN A 60 2.18 7.75 18.86
C GLN A 60 2.18 6.42 19.60
N SER A 61 2.42 5.33 18.90
CA SER A 61 2.55 3.97 19.46
C SER A 61 3.59 3.18 18.66
N LYS A 62 3.77 1.88 18.97
CA LYS A 62 4.70 1.01 18.22
C LYS A 62 4.39 0.95 16.72
N PHE A 63 3.11 1.03 16.35
CA PHE A 63 2.67 0.85 14.97
C PHE A 63 1.67 1.91 14.47
N SER A 64 1.60 3.07 15.11
CA SER A 64 0.69 4.11 14.62
C SER A 64 1.28 5.51 14.67
N SER A 65 0.80 6.34 13.74
CA SER A 65 0.93 7.79 13.75
C SER A 65 -0.43 8.41 14.00
N PRO A 66 -0.51 9.53 14.74
CA PRO A 66 -1.79 10.19 14.97
C PRO A 66 -2.34 10.78 13.68
N GLY A 67 -3.67 10.82 13.61
CA GLY A 67 -4.39 11.62 12.62
C GLY A 67 -4.58 13.06 13.10
N VAL A 68 -5.52 13.75 12.46
CA VAL A 68 -5.98 15.08 12.88
C VAL A 68 -7.50 15.02 13.08
N PRO A 69 -7.98 14.59 14.25
CA PRO A 69 -9.41 14.37 14.49
C PRO A 69 -10.27 15.59 14.22
N ARG A 70 -9.78 16.79 14.53
CA ARG A 70 -10.46 18.06 14.27
C ARG A 70 -10.76 18.26 12.76
N LEU A 71 -9.95 17.70 11.89
CA LEU A 71 -10.12 17.75 10.43
C LEU A 71 -10.72 16.46 9.87
N GLY A 72 -11.03 15.47 10.70
CA GLY A 72 -11.50 14.17 10.25
C GLY A 72 -10.43 13.34 9.53
N ILE A 73 -9.15 13.68 9.69
CA ILE A 73 -8.04 12.92 9.13
C ILE A 73 -7.73 11.77 10.09
N PRO A 74 -7.88 10.49 9.64
CA PRO A 74 -7.71 9.34 10.50
C PRO A 74 -6.25 9.09 10.88
N GLU A 75 -6.05 8.29 11.92
CA GLU A 75 -4.76 7.73 12.29
C GLU A 75 -4.21 6.80 11.19
N VAL A 76 -2.90 6.74 11.09
CA VAL A 76 -2.20 5.76 10.24
C VAL A 76 -1.79 4.58 11.11
N TRP A 77 -2.30 3.40 10.81
CA TRP A 77 -1.96 2.16 11.49
C TRP A 77 -1.12 1.27 10.59
N CYS A 78 0.12 1.04 10.98
CA CYS A 78 1.01 0.10 10.32
C CYS A 78 0.84 -1.32 10.86
N THR A 79 1.18 -2.29 10.06
CA THR A 79 1.40 -3.67 10.52
C THR A 79 2.66 -4.23 9.89
N ASP A 80 3.41 -4.96 10.68
CA ASP A 80 4.59 -5.68 10.18
C ASP A 80 4.15 -6.97 9.49
N GLY A 81 5.01 -7.47 8.62
CA GLY A 81 4.89 -8.79 8.03
C GLY A 81 4.65 -8.82 6.52
N PRO A 82 5.71 -9.10 5.71
CA PRO A 82 5.59 -9.27 4.27
C PRO A 82 4.90 -10.58 3.86
N HIS A 83 4.76 -11.54 4.80
CA HIS A 83 4.13 -12.83 4.60
C HIS A 83 3.16 -13.21 5.72
N GLY A 84 2.52 -12.22 6.31
CA GLY A 84 1.49 -12.37 7.34
C GLY A 84 1.33 -11.08 8.14
N ILE A 85 0.11 -10.78 8.56
CA ILE A 85 -0.16 -9.63 9.40
C ILE A 85 0.32 -9.95 10.82
N ARG A 86 1.06 -9.03 11.43
CA ARG A 86 1.52 -9.21 12.80
C ARG A 86 0.35 -9.19 13.78
N ALA A 87 0.40 -10.06 14.79
CA ALA A 87 -0.46 -9.96 15.96
C ALA A 87 -0.26 -8.61 16.68
N GLU A 88 -1.31 -8.11 17.31
CA GLU A 88 -1.23 -6.81 17.99
C GLU A 88 -0.26 -6.85 19.17
N VAL A 89 0.46 -5.76 19.32
CA VAL A 89 1.33 -5.52 20.47
C VAL A 89 0.74 -4.44 21.38
N LEU A 90 1.22 -4.36 22.59
CA LEU A 90 0.87 -3.30 23.52
C LEU A 90 1.29 -1.92 22.96
N TRP A 91 0.65 -0.88 23.45
CA TRP A 91 0.82 0.47 22.94
C TRP A 91 2.28 0.94 22.89
N ASP A 92 3.00 0.75 24.00
CA ASP A 92 4.37 1.20 24.18
C ASP A 92 5.39 0.07 24.36
N GLU A 93 4.94 -1.20 24.32
CA GLU A 93 5.77 -2.37 24.54
C GLU A 93 5.71 -3.33 23.36
N TRP A 94 6.69 -4.23 23.28
CA TRP A 94 6.75 -5.22 22.20
C TRP A 94 6.04 -6.53 22.54
N ASP A 95 5.47 -6.62 23.74
CA ASP A 95 4.68 -7.78 24.14
C ASP A 95 3.35 -7.82 23.37
N GLN A 96 2.88 -9.04 23.11
CA GLN A 96 1.61 -9.23 22.42
C GLN A 96 0.45 -8.75 23.31
N ALA A 97 -0.53 -8.10 22.68
CA ALA A 97 -1.73 -7.64 23.39
C ALA A 97 -2.61 -8.78 23.92
N GLY A 98 -2.43 -9.99 23.37
CA GLY A 98 -3.13 -11.19 23.87
C GLY A 98 -4.62 -11.20 23.61
N TRP A 99 -5.08 -10.54 22.56
CA TRP A 99 -6.51 -10.52 22.21
C TRP A 99 -6.97 -11.90 21.74
N THR A 100 -8.15 -12.32 22.17
CA THR A 100 -8.69 -13.65 21.84
C THR A 100 -8.99 -13.88 20.37
N ASN A 101 -9.18 -12.81 19.62
CA ASN A 101 -9.43 -12.81 18.18
C ASN A 101 -8.19 -12.44 17.35
N ASP A 102 -7.01 -12.58 17.91
CA ASP A 102 -5.75 -12.15 17.27
C ASP A 102 -5.11 -13.26 16.42
N SER A 103 -5.93 -14.17 15.89
CA SER A 103 -5.51 -15.16 14.90
C SER A 103 -5.16 -14.48 13.58
N ILE A 104 -4.01 -14.86 13.04
CA ILE A 104 -3.49 -14.33 11.78
C ILE A 104 -3.10 -15.48 10.85
N THR A 105 -3.12 -15.22 9.54
CA THR A 105 -2.69 -16.19 8.54
C THR A 105 -1.17 -16.15 8.38
N ALA A 106 -0.53 -17.32 8.52
CA ALA A 106 0.86 -17.51 8.13
C ALA A 106 0.91 -17.83 6.64
N PHE A 107 1.21 -16.83 5.82
CA PHE A 107 1.41 -17.02 4.38
C PHE A 107 2.77 -17.66 4.11
N PRO A 108 2.96 -18.32 2.94
CA PRO A 108 4.27 -18.82 2.54
C PRO A 108 5.34 -17.73 2.53
N ALA A 109 6.59 -18.08 2.79
CA ALA A 109 7.72 -17.15 2.69
C ALA A 109 7.82 -16.55 1.29
N LEU A 110 8.28 -15.29 1.16
CA LEU A 110 8.37 -14.62 -0.14
C LEU A 110 9.33 -15.31 -1.10
N SER A 111 10.37 -15.98 -0.59
CA SER A 111 11.24 -16.86 -1.40
C SER A 111 10.46 -17.99 -2.07
N GLY A 112 9.50 -18.60 -1.36
CA GLY A 112 8.59 -19.61 -1.91
C GLY A 112 7.64 -19.03 -2.95
N LEU A 113 7.08 -17.84 -2.70
CA LEU A 113 6.25 -17.14 -3.66
C LEU A 113 7.03 -16.83 -4.94
N ALA A 114 8.24 -16.27 -4.84
CA ALA A 114 9.06 -15.95 -5.99
C ALA A 114 9.46 -17.19 -6.82
N ALA A 115 9.70 -18.33 -6.15
CA ALA A 115 10.01 -19.59 -6.80
C ALA A 115 8.87 -20.16 -7.68
N THR A 116 7.67 -19.62 -7.56
CA THR A 116 6.55 -20.00 -8.44
C THR A 116 6.64 -19.39 -9.83
N TRP A 117 7.32 -18.27 -10.01
CA TRP A 117 7.39 -17.46 -11.23
C TRP A 117 6.01 -16.99 -11.72
N ASP A 118 4.98 -17.07 -10.86
CA ASP A 118 3.59 -16.78 -11.18
C ASP A 118 3.18 -15.41 -10.65
N ARG A 119 3.05 -14.45 -11.57
CA ARG A 119 2.68 -13.05 -11.27
C ARG A 119 1.22 -12.94 -10.77
N GLU A 120 0.33 -13.79 -11.29
CA GLU A 120 -1.07 -13.78 -10.84
C GLU A 120 -1.20 -14.36 -9.43
N LEU A 121 -0.43 -15.40 -9.11
CA LEU A 121 -0.33 -15.88 -7.73
C LEU A 121 0.24 -14.82 -6.79
N SER A 122 1.24 -14.04 -7.25
CA SER A 122 1.77 -12.94 -6.46
C SER A 122 0.72 -11.85 -6.21
N ARG A 123 -0.10 -11.53 -7.21
CA ARG A 123 -1.24 -10.61 -7.06
C ARG A 123 -2.27 -11.15 -6.08
N LEU A 124 -2.64 -12.42 -6.18
CA LEU A 124 -3.58 -13.06 -5.27
C LEU A 124 -3.05 -13.07 -3.84
N TYR A 125 -1.76 -13.37 -3.67
CA TYR A 125 -1.09 -13.32 -2.37
C TYR A 125 -1.19 -11.91 -1.75
N GLY A 126 -0.81 -10.89 -2.51
CA GLY A 126 -0.90 -9.49 -2.05
C GLY A 126 -2.34 -9.08 -1.73
N LYS A 127 -3.31 -9.51 -2.55
CA LYS A 127 -4.73 -9.25 -2.29
C LYS A 127 -5.19 -9.87 -0.98
N SER A 128 -4.86 -11.13 -0.74
CA SER A 128 -5.30 -11.86 0.46
C SER A 128 -4.70 -11.26 1.75
N ILE A 129 -3.42 -10.90 1.73
CA ILE A 129 -2.79 -10.25 2.89
C ILE A 129 -3.33 -8.82 3.10
N GLY A 130 -3.66 -8.11 2.01
CA GLY A 130 -4.29 -6.80 2.07
C GLY A 130 -5.72 -6.85 2.63
N GLU A 131 -6.51 -7.88 2.30
CA GLU A 131 -7.84 -8.12 2.86
C GLU A 131 -7.76 -8.33 4.39
N GLU A 132 -6.83 -9.15 4.85
CA GLU A 132 -6.62 -9.38 6.29
C GLU A 132 -6.14 -8.11 7.00
N ALA A 133 -5.21 -7.35 6.40
CA ALA A 133 -4.77 -6.06 6.93
C ALA A 133 -5.94 -5.08 7.07
N ARG A 134 -6.76 -4.97 6.04
CA ARG A 134 -7.93 -4.09 6.04
C ARG A 134 -8.97 -4.50 7.08
N TYR A 135 -9.24 -5.80 7.20
CA TYR A 135 -10.14 -6.33 8.23
C TYR A 135 -9.69 -5.96 9.64
N ARG A 136 -8.38 -5.88 9.86
CA ARG A 136 -7.77 -5.50 11.14
C ARG A 136 -7.51 -4.00 11.28
N ASN A 137 -8.14 -3.17 10.45
CA ASN A 137 -7.99 -1.70 10.43
C ASN A 137 -6.55 -1.21 10.23
N LYS A 138 -5.71 -1.99 9.55
CA LYS A 138 -4.38 -1.55 9.16
C LYS A 138 -4.44 -0.80 7.83
N THR A 139 -3.78 0.34 7.79
CA THR A 139 -3.75 1.22 6.62
C THR A 139 -2.43 1.14 5.86
N VAL A 140 -1.38 0.62 6.50
CA VAL A 140 -0.05 0.44 5.90
C VAL A 140 0.50 -0.94 6.26
N LEU A 141 0.86 -1.71 5.23
CA LEU A 141 1.62 -2.95 5.37
C LEU A 141 3.12 -2.65 5.25
N LEU A 142 3.92 -3.02 6.25
CA LEU A 142 5.38 -2.94 6.21
C LEU A 142 5.94 -4.14 5.44
N GLY A 143 5.77 -4.12 4.17
CA GLY A 143 6.13 -5.14 3.20
C GLY A 143 5.77 -4.66 1.78
N PRO A 144 6.19 -5.39 0.73
CA PRO A 144 7.01 -6.61 0.73
C PRO A 144 8.50 -6.36 0.99
N GLY A 145 9.21 -7.43 1.36
CA GLY A 145 10.66 -7.45 1.42
C GLY A 145 11.29 -7.73 0.06
N VAL A 146 12.26 -6.90 -0.38
CA VAL A 146 12.86 -6.98 -1.72
C VAL A 146 14.38 -6.95 -1.75
N ASN A 147 15.05 -7.02 -0.59
CA ASN A 147 16.51 -7.09 -0.61
C ASN A 147 16.98 -8.35 -1.34
N ILE A 148 18.03 -8.19 -2.14
CA ILE A 148 18.62 -9.30 -2.89
C ILE A 148 19.53 -10.09 -1.97
N TYR A 149 19.38 -11.41 -1.95
CA TYR A 149 20.24 -12.30 -1.17
C TYR A 149 21.70 -12.19 -1.66
N ARG A 150 22.61 -11.95 -0.76
CA ARG A 150 24.06 -12.03 -1.03
C ARG A 150 24.73 -13.01 -0.08
N PHE A 151 24.18 -13.12 1.11
CA PHE A 151 24.73 -13.92 2.19
C PHE A 151 23.71 -14.97 2.62
N PRO A 152 23.99 -16.27 2.41
CA PRO A 152 23.00 -17.33 2.65
C PRO A 152 22.64 -17.50 4.13
N LEU A 153 23.50 -17.07 5.04
CA LEU A 153 23.28 -17.16 6.48
C LEU A 153 22.56 -15.93 7.06
N ASN A 154 22.10 -15.02 6.25
CA ASN A 154 21.29 -13.91 6.74
C ASN A 154 19.95 -14.42 7.29
N GLY A 155 19.66 -14.10 8.55
CA GLY A 155 18.49 -14.60 9.29
C GLY A 155 17.13 -14.16 8.73
N ARG A 156 17.10 -13.22 7.78
CA ARG A 156 15.88 -12.67 7.18
C ARG A 156 15.71 -12.95 5.69
N ASN A 157 16.49 -13.87 5.13
CA ASN A 157 16.36 -14.22 3.71
C ASN A 157 14.96 -14.71 3.33
N PHE A 158 14.24 -15.36 4.24
CA PHE A 158 12.87 -15.81 4.01
C PHE A 158 11.86 -14.68 3.72
N GLU A 159 12.18 -13.44 4.13
CA GLU A 159 11.33 -12.28 3.88
C GLU A 159 11.51 -11.69 2.47
N TYR A 160 12.47 -12.18 1.69
CA TYR A 160 12.85 -11.63 0.40
C TYR A 160 12.57 -12.58 -0.75
N MET A 161 12.57 -12.04 -1.97
CA MET A 161 12.14 -12.75 -3.18
C MET A 161 13.27 -13.46 -3.93
N GLY A 162 14.51 -13.44 -3.42
CA GLY A 162 15.60 -14.22 -3.99
C GLY A 162 16.85 -13.42 -4.34
N GLU A 163 17.70 -14.03 -5.17
CA GLU A 163 18.99 -13.49 -5.60
C GLU A 163 18.91 -12.69 -6.90
N ASP A 164 17.85 -12.94 -7.71
CA ASP A 164 17.66 -12.31 -9.02
C ASP A 164 16.81 -11.03 -8.87
N PRO A 165 17.39 -9.84 -9.14
CA PRO A 165 16.65 -8.59 -9.04
C PRO A 165 15.54 -8.46 -10.10
N TYR A 166 15.68 -9.11 -11.26
CA TYR A 166 14.64 -9.11 -12.28
C TYR A 166 13.40 -9.87 -11.80
N LEU A 167 13.60 -11.10 -11.32
CA LEU A 167 12.51 -11.91 -10.74
C LEU A 167 11.84 -11.19 -9.57
N ALA A 168 12.62 -10.63 -8.65
CA ALA A 168 12.09 -9.87 -7.53
C ALA A 168 11.24 -8.68 -8.00
N GLY A 169 11.70 -7.95 -9.01
CA GLY A 169 10.95 -6.84 -9.61
C GLY A 169 9.64 -7.27 -10.26
N GLU A 170 9.65 -8.38 -11.01
CA GLU A 170 8.45 -8.91 -11.67
C GLU A 170 7.41 -9.46 -10.68
N MET A 171 7.85 -10.01 -9.56
CA MET A 171 6.97 -10.57 -8.54
C MET A 171 6.45 -9.50 -7.55
N VAL A 172 7.23 -8.46 -7.26
CA VAL A 172 6.86 -7.45 -6.27
C VAL A 172 5.73 -6.54 -6.76
N VAL A 173 5.71 -6.17 -8.03
CA VAL A 173 4.70 -5.26 -8.58
C VAL A 173 3.28 -5.80 -8.41
N PRO A 174 2.95 -7.03 -8.88
CA PRO A 174 1.61 -7.57 -8.67
C PRO A 174 1.28 -7.80 -7.18
N TYR A 175 2.25 -8.12 -6.33
CA TYR A 175 2.03 -8.18 -4.88
C TYR A 175 1.53 -6.82 -4.36
N ILE A 176 2.23 -5.73 -4.70
CA ILE A 176 1.86 -4.36 -4.28
C ILE A 176 0.45 -4.01 -4.77
N GLU A 177 0.17 -4.23 -6.05
CA GLU A 177 -1.15 -3.96 -6.63
C GLU A 177 -2.26 -4.75 -5.93
N GLY A 178 -1.98 -6.00 -5.57
CA GLY A 178 -2.90 -6.84 -4.80
C GLY A 178 -3.21 -6.24 -3.43
N VAL A 179 -2.21 -5.83 -2.66
CA VAL A 179 -2.41 -5.18 -1.35
C VAL A 179 -3.19 -3.88 -1.51
N GLN A 180 -2.76 -3.03 -2.44
CA GLN A 180 -3.36 -1.72 -2.66
C GLN A 180 -4.82 -1.79 -3.15
N SER A 181 -5.22 -2.89 -3.80
CA SER A 181 -6.62 -3.10 -4.20
C SER A 181 -7.60 -3.11 -3.02
N ASN A 182 -7.11 -3.26 -1.79
CA ASN A 182 -7.87 -3.20 -0.54
C ASN A 182 -7.79 -1.82 0.16
N GLY A 183 -7.20 -0.82 -0.47
CA GLY A 183 -6.98 0.50 0.15
C GLY A 183 -5.94 0.48 1.28
N VAL A 184 -5.00 -0.47 1.24
CA VAL A 184 -3.87 -0.57 2.17
C VAL A 184 -2.61 -0.14 1.45
N ALA A 185 -1.90 0.84 2.00
CA ALA A 185 -0.61 1.26 1.47
C ALA A 185 0.47 0.21 1.76
N VAL A 186 1.53 0.19 0.97
CA VAL A 186 2.67 -0.71 1.16
C VAL A 186 3.94 0.07 1.41
N CYS A 187 4.82 -0.52 2.21
CA CYS A 187 6.15 0.00 2.47
C CYS A 187 7.17 -1.04 2.05
N VAL A 188 7.68 -0.91 0.83
CA VAL A 188 8.73 -1.78 0.29
C VAL A 188 9.98 -1.68 1.16
N LYS A 189 10.50 -2.82 1.63
CA LYS A 189 11.61 -2.85 2.59
C LYS A 189 12.72 -3.81 2.18
N HIS A 190 13.91 -3.66 2.68
CA HIS A 190 14.40 -2.60 3.57
C HIS A 190 15.27 -1.64 2.76
N TYR A 191 15.11 -0.39 2.98
CA TYR A 191 15.99 0.62 2.38
C TYR A 191 17.13 0.95 3.36
N ALA A 192 18.38 0.54 3.08
CA ALA A 192 18.73 -0.35 1.96
C ALA A 192 19.70 -1.44 2.48
N LEU A 193 19.82 -2.55 1.70
CA LEU A 193 20.88 -3.53 1.88
C LEU A 193 20.82 -4.29 3.22
N ASN A 194 19.64 -4.70 3.65
CA ASN A 194 19.52 -5.60 4.82
C ASN A 194 19.96 -7.02 4.44
N THR A 195 21.28 -7.23 4.41
CA THR A 195 21.90 -8.46 3.92
C THR A 195 22.65 -9.25 5.01
N SER A 196 22.71 -8.75 6.24
CA SER A 196 23.49 -9.35 7.33
C SER A 196 22.90 -9.11 8.71
N GLU A 197 21.86 -9.86 9.06
CA GLU A 197 21.29 -9.84 10.42
C GLU A 197 22.10 -10.64 11.45
N VAL A 198 23.09 -11.42 11.02
CA VAL A 198 23.92 -12.27 11.90
C VAL A 198 24.76 -11.45 12.87
N THR A 199 25.14 -10.26 12.48
CA THR A 199 26.07 -9.41 13.24
C THR A 199 25.43 -8.82 14.50
N TYR A 200 24.13 -8.54 14.48
CA TYR A 200 23.43 -7.93 15.61
C TYR A 200 23.34 -8.83 16.85
N ARG A 201 23.32 -10.15 16.69
CA ARG A 201 23.26 -11.11 17.81
C ARG A 201 24.61 -11.38 18.46
N ARG A 202 25.74 -11.03 17.82
CA ARG A 202 27.09 -11.24 18.35
C ARG A 202 27.65 -10.04 19.14
N LEU A 203 26.95 -8.92 19.09
CA LEU A 203 27.33 -7.67 19.75
C LEU A 203 26.56 -7.42 21.06
N ARG A 204 25.78 -8.40 21.52
CA ARG A 204 25.10 -8.35 22.83
C ARG A 204 25.72 -9.31 23.81
#